data_6c51b1bf6ffea69df8f01e80dce12c9b
#
_entry.id   6c51b1bf6ffea69df8f01e80dce12c9b
#
_cell.length_a   1.000
_cell.length_b   1.000
_cell.length_c   1.000
_cell.angle_alpha   90.00
_cell.angle_beta   90.00
_cell.angle_gamma   90.00
#
_symmetry.space_group_name_H-M   'P 1'
#
loop_
_entity.id
_entity.type
_entity.pdbx_description
1 polymer ?
#
loop_
_entity_poly.entity_id
_entity_poly.type
_entity_poly.pdbx_seq_one_letter_code
_entity_poly.pdbx_strand_id
1 'polypeptide(L)'
;LDPAGPLVAAKYRIPSVMLAVGFAHTSAHIQMLNRSLSNAYRRHGVSGPLCDLAWIDVAPPSMSILKNAGEPVISMRYIPYNGGAVKETWWDRDSDRKRLLISLGTVKPMVDGLELISWVMDSANEVDADIILQLAINARTGLRKLPSNVRLVDWIPMGVFLNGADGFIHHGGAGNTLTALYSGIPQIVFGEGADCSVNAEIVAKRGCGIIPDKHGLTSDLVNRLLYDDSLRFCSDQVAAEMAEQPSPAEIAEVLMRKLKNNGKQL
;
A
#
# COMPACT_ATOMS: atom_id res chain seq x y z
N LEU A 1 2.52 -4.17 13.50
CA LEU A 1 1.71 -4.36 14.72
C LEU A 1 2.55 -4.01 15.93
N ASP A 2 2.18 -2.96 16.65
CA ASP A 2 2.82 -2.60 17.93
C ASP A 2 2.00 -3.16 19.08
N PRO A 3 2.52 -4.17 19.80
CA PRO A 3 1.80 -4.80 20.90
C PRO A 3 1.81 -3.96 22.20
N ALA A 4 2.59 -2.90 22.26
CA ALA A 4 2.65 -2.04 23.45
C ALA A 4 1.37 -1.22 23.64
N GLY A 5 0.79 -0.72 22.54
CA GLY A 5 -0.45 0.05 22.59
C GLY A 5 -1.59 -0.68 23.28
N PRO A 6 -1.97 -1.88 22.84
CA PRO A 6 -2.98 -2.69 23.50
C PRO A 6 -2.68 -3.01 24.96
N LEU A 7 -1.42 -3.34 25.32
CA LEU A 7 -1.02 -3.60 26.69
C LEU A 7 -1.24 -2.37 27.59
N VAL A 8 -0.82 -1.19 27.12
CA VAL A 8 -1.00 0.07 27.85
C VAL A 8 -2.50 0.39 28.02
N ALA A 9 -3.26 0.25 26.93
CA ALA A 9 -4.70 0.46 26.95
C ALA A 9 -5.39 -0.43 28.00
N ALA A 10 -5.08 -1.73 28.02
CA ALA A 10 -5.63 -2.67 28.99
C ALA A 10 -5.20 -2.34 30.44
N LYS A 11 -3.94 -1.97 30.65
CA LYS A 11 -3.43 -1.59 31.98
C LYS A 11 -4.17 -0.40 32.57
N TYR A 12 -4.47 0.60 31.73
CA TYR A 12 -5.15 1.82 32.18
C TYR A 12 -6.67 1.79 31.95
N ARG A 13 -7.21 0.67 31.48
CA ARG A 13 -8.63 0.49 31.14
C ARG A 13 -9.12 1.54 30.13
N ILE A 14 -8.31 1.84 29.14
CA ILE A 14 -8.62 2.76 28.06
C ILE A 14 -9.10 1.93 26.86
N PRO A 15 -10.22 2.26 26.22
CA PRO A 15 -10.63 1.60 24.99
C PRO A 15 -9.55 1.72 23.91
N SER A 16 -9.29 0.66 23.17
CA SER A 16 -8.33 0.64 22.07
C SER A 16 -9.03 0.44 20.72
N VAL A 17 -8.40 0.93 19.67
CA VAL A 17 -8.84 0.73 18.28
C VAL A 17 -7.65 0.18 17.50
N MET A 18 -7.86 -0.93 16.80
CA MET A 18 -6.88 -1.47 15.86
C MET A 18 -7.09 -0.81 14.51
N LEU A 19 -6.06 -0.18 13.98
CA LEU A 19 -6.05 0.33 12.61
C LEU A 19 -5.17 -0.56 11.73
N ALA A 20 -5.77 -1.27 10.77
CA ALA A 20 -5.04 -1.98 9.73
C ALA A 20 -4.50 -0.96 8.71
N VAL A 21 -3.21 -1.04 8.41
CA VAL A 21 -2.53 -0.13 7.47
C VAL A 21 -2.22 -0.80 6.12
N GLY A 22 -2.76 -2.00 5.89
CA GLY A 22 -2.57 -2.81 4.69
C GLY A 22 -3.31 -4.15 4.81
N PHE A 23 -2.99 -5.11 3.94
CA PHE A 23 -3.68 -6.39 3.86
C PHE A 23 -3.16 -7.47 4.83
N ALA A 24 -1.95 -7.34 5.35
CA ALA A 24 -1.25 -8.42 6.07
C ALA A 24 -1.70 -8.64 7.53
N HIS A 25 -2.73 -7.97 8.00
CA HIS A 25 -3.18 -8.06 9.39
C HIS A 25 -4.27 -9.11 9.53
N THR A 26 -3.88 -10.33 9.92
CA THR A 26 -4.82 -11.41 10.22
C THR A 26 -5.02 -11.56 11.72
N SER A 27 -6.20 -12.05 12.13
CA SER A 27 -6.46 -12.47 13.52
C SER A 27 -5.40 -13.44 14.06
N ALA A 28 -4.87 -14.32 13.20
CA ALA A 28 -3.82 -15.27 13.57
C ALA A 28 -2.52 -14.57 13.98
N HIS A 29 -2.09 -13.51 13.28
CA HIS A 29 -0.91 -12.73 13.67
C HIS A 29 -1.08 -12.05 15.02
N ILE A 30 -2.27 -11.53 15.29
CA ILE A 30 -2.57 -10.88 16.57
C ILE A 30 -2.59 -11.88 17.71
N GLN A 31 -3.19 -13.05 17.50
CA GLN A 31 -3.18 -14.12 18.50
C GLN A 31 -1.75 -14.61 18.80
N MET A 32 -0.91 -14.75 17.75
CA MET A 32 0.50 -15.10 17.93
C MET A 32 1.25 -14.05 18.75
N LEU A 33 1.05 -12.75 18.47
CA LEU A 33 1.64 -11.66 19.23
C LEU A 33 1.16 -11.66 20.69
N ASN A 34 -0.14 -11.84 20.94
CA ASN A 34 -0.69 -11.91 22.29
C ASN A 34 -0.11 -13.07 23.09
N ARG A 35 0.08 -14.24 22.46
CA ARG A 35 0.77 -15.39 23.10
C ARG A 35 2.22 -15.06 23.43
N SER A 36 2.97 -14.47 22.51
CA SER A 36 4.38 -14.10 22.70
C SER A 36 4.55 -13.08 23.83
N LEU A 37 3.57 -12.24 24.05
CA LEU A 37 3.59 -11.17 25.08
C LEU A 37 2.92 -11.55 26.40
N SER A 38 2.44 -12.77 26.55
CA SER A 38 1.76 -13.23 27.77
C SER A 38 2.56 -12.98 29.05
N ASN A 39 3.88 -13.08 29.00
CA ASN A 39 4.77 -12.76 30.12
C ASN A 39 4.81 -11.25 30.42
N ALA A 40 4.78 -10.41 29.41
CA ALA A 40 4.74 -8.96 29.59
C ALA A 40 3.40 -8.55 30.23
N TYR A 41 2.29 -9.07 29.71
CA TYR A 41 0.96 -8.84 30.30
C TYR A 41 0.91 -9.19 31.78
N ARG A 42 1.40 -10.38 32.15
CA ARG A 42 1.45 -10.81 33.57
C ARG A 42 2.31 -9.89 34.44
N ARG A 43 3.49 -9.46 33.98
CA ARG A 43 4.35 -8.51 34.71
C ARG A 43 3.68 -7.17 34.97
N HIS A 44 2.81 -6.74 34.09
CA HIS A 44 2.08 -5.48 34.22
C HIS A 44 0.70 -5.62 34.86
N GLY A 45 0.35 -6.81 35.32
CA GLY A 45 -0.93 -7.07 36.00
C GLY A 45 -2.15 -7.05 35.08
N VAL A 46 -1.91 -7.28 33.77
CA VAL A 46 -2.96 -7.36 32.76
C VAL A 46 -3.27 -8.84 32.50
N SER A 47 -4.53 -9.23 32.67
CA SER A 47 -5.02 -10.58 32.42
C SER A 47 -6.08 -10.56 31.32
N GLY A 48 -5.95 -11.48 30.38
CA GLY A 48 -6.94 -11.73 29.34
C GLY A 48 -6.72 -10.98 28.02
N PRO A 49 -7.57 -11.30 27.02
CA PRO A 49 -7.54 -10.60 25.75
C PRO A 49 -7.94 -9.14 25.94
N LEU A 50 -7.33 -8.29 25.15
CA LEU A 50 -7.60 -6.87 25.17
C LEU A 50 -8.96 -6.62 24.52
N CYS A 51 -9.77 -5.80 25.15
CA CYS A 51 -11.05 -5.41 24.60
C CYS A 51 -10.82 -4.24 23.64
N ASP A 52 -10.76 -4.54 22.36
CA ASP A 52 -10.72 -3.49 21.34
C ASP A 52 -12.13 -2.95 21.11
N LEU A 53 -12.24 -1.63 21.03
CA LEU A 53 -13.50 -0.96 20.75
C LEU A 53 -13.97 -1.28 19.31
N ALA A 54 -13.02 -1.34 18.38
CA ALA A 54 -13.23 -1.69 16.98
C ALA A 54 -11.92 -2.00 16.28
N TRP A 55 -12.03 -2.71 15.15
CA TRP A 55 -10.99 -2.85 14.16
C TRP A 55 -11.36 -2.03 12.93
N ILE A 56 -10.44 -1.20 12.45
CA ILE A 56 -10.62 -0.39 11.25
C ILE A 56 -9.81 -1.02 10.13
N ASP A 57 -10.48 -1.30 9.01
CA ASP A 57 -9.87 -1.84 7.79
C ASP A 57 -9.91 -0.78 6.69
N VAL A 58 -8.75 -0.48 6.12
CA VAL A 58 -8.59 0.44 4.98
C VAL A 58 -8.49 -0.30 3.65
N ALA A 59 -8.49 -1.63 3.65
CA ALA A 59 -8.52 -2.42 2.44
C ALA A 59 -9.84 -2.22 1.69
N PRO A 60 -9.83 -2.28 0.34
CA PRO A 60 -11.06 -2.32 -0.43
C PRO A 60 -11.94 -3.50 0.03
N PRO A 61 -13.25 -3.35 0.19
CA PRO A 61 -14.13 -4.43 0.66
C PRO A 61 -14.02 -5.74 -0.12
N SER A 62 -13.81 -5.69 -1.44
CA SER A 62 -13.61 -6.89 -2.27
C SER A 62 -12.27 -7.60 -2.03
N MET A 63 -11.30 -6.92 -1.43
CA MET A 63 -9.94 -7.40 -1.19
C MET A 63 -9.63 -7.61 0.30
N SER A 64 -10.56 -7.26 1.20
CA SER A 64 -10.37 -7.39 2.64
C SER A 64 -10.30 -8.84 3.08
N ILE A 65 -9.27 -9.19 3.84
CA ILE A 65 -9.10 -10.50 4.48
C ILE A 65 -9.56 -10.51 5.94
N LEU A 66 -9.92 -9.34 6.49
CA LEU A 66 -10.35 -9.19 7.89
C LEU A 66 -11.82 -9.56 8.11
N LYS A 67 -12.65 -9.60 7.06
CA LYS A 67 -14.10 -9.89 7.16
C LYS A 67 -14.45 -11.17 7.91
N ASN A 68 -13.52 -12.10 8.01
CA ASN A 68 -13.72 -13.40 8.66
C ASN A 68 -13.01 -13.51 10.02
N ALA A 69 -12.56 -12.41 10.60
CA ALA A 69 -11.73 -12.41 11.80
C ALA A 69 -12.52 -12.61 13.12
N GLY A 70 -13.86 -12.63 13.08
CA GLY A 70 -14.71 -12.78 14.27
C GLY A 70 -14.86 -11.51 15.11
N GLU A 71 -14.13 -10.45 14.79
CA GLU A 71 -14.15 -9.16 15.47
C GLU A 71 -15.00 -8.13 14.70
N PRO A 72 -15.57 -7.11 15.37
CA PRO A 72 -16.30 -6.05 14.67
C PRO A 72 -15.37 -5.19 13.83
N VAL A 73 -15.31 -5.47 12.53
CA VAL A 73 -14.51 -4.71 11.57
C VAL A 73 -15.32 -3.56 10.99
N ILE A 74 -14.75 -2.38 10.99
CA ILE A 74 -15.32 -1.17 10.38
C ILE A 74 -14.45 -0.80 9.17
N SER A 75 -15.04 -0.79 7.98
CA SER A 75 -14.35 -0.33 6.77
C SER A 75 -14.20 1.19 6.79
N MET A 76 -13.03 1.67 6.38
CA MET A 76 -12.71 3.09 6.28
C MET A 76 -11.97 3.37 4.99
N ARG A 77 -12.33 4.45 4.30
CA ARG A 77 -11.64 4.87 3.09
C ARG A 77 -10.18 5.16 3.36
N TYR A 78 -9.30 4.52 2.58
CA TYR A 78 -7.88 4.87 2.54
C TYR A 78 -7.69 6.26 1.96
N ILE A 79 -6.90 7.09 2.60
CA ILE A 79 -6.53 8.42 2.11
C ILE A 79 -5.02 8.42 1.83
N PRO A 80 -4.59 8.53 0.57
CA PRO A 80 -3.18 8.64 0.25
C PRO A 80 -2.66 10.03 0.66
N TYR A 81 -1.89 10.08 1.75
CA TYR A 81 -1.26 11.31 2.21
C TYR A 81 0.25 11.14 2.25
N ASN A 82 0.95 11.86 1.38
CA ASN A 82 2.39 11.84 1.25
C ASN A 82 3.02 13.24 1.46
N GLY A 83 2.34 14.14 2.16
CA GLY A 83 2.76 15.52 2.31
C GLY A 83 2.38 16.40 1.11
N GLY A 84 2.78 17.67 1.16
CA GLY A 84 2.61 18.61 0.06
C GLY A 84 3.78 18.57 -0.92
N ALA A 85 3.53 18.99 -2.15
CA ALA A 85 4.57 19.27 -3.13
C ALA A 85 4.22 20.47 -3.99
N VAL A 86 5.26 21.12 -4.50
CA VAL A 86 5.10 22.11 -5.56
C VAL A 86 5.07 21.35 -6.88
N LYS A 87 4.00 21.56 -7.65
CA LYS A 87 3.85 20.94 -8.97
C LYS A 87 4.96 21.46 -9.89
N GLU A 88 5.72 20.54 -10.45
CA GLU A 88 6.72 20.85 -11.47
C GLU A 88 6.09 20.78 -12.86
N THR A 89 6.62 21.57 -13.81
CA THR A 89 6.07 21.69 -15.18
C THR A 89 6.00 20.36 -15.91
N TRP A 90 6.96 19.45 -15.70
CA TRP A 90 6.98 18.12 -16.33
C TRP A 90 5.91 17.16 -15.79
N TRP A 91 5.17 17.52 -14.74
CA TRP A 91 4.06 16.70 -14.25
C TRP A 91 2.85 16.78 -15.17
N ASP A 92 2.73 17.87 -15.94
CA ASP A 92 1.70 17.97 -16.96
C ASP A 92 2.01 16.96 -18.10
N ARG A 93 0.96 16.39 -18.65
CA ARG A 93 1.10 15.51 -19.82
C ARG A 93 1.19 16.37 -21.06
N ASP A 94 2.39 16.41 -21.65
CA ASP A 94 2.64 17.11 -22.90
C ASP A 94 2.48 16.19 -24.13
N SER A 95 2.16 14.90 -23.90
CA SER A 95 2.04 13.89 -24.96
C SER A 95 0.93 12.88 -24.66
N ASP A 96 0.44 12.22 -25.73
CA ASP A 96 -0.50 11.10 -25.64
C ASP A 96 0.18 9.77 -25.25
N ARG A 97 1.50 9.77 -25.06
CA ARG A 97 2.25 8.60 -24.64
C ARG A 97 1.83 8.14 -23.26
N LYS A 98 1.80 6.83 -23.06
CA LYS A 98 1.57 6.23 -21.75
C LYS A 98 2.62 6.71 -20.74
N ARG A 99 2.23 6.82 -19.48
CA ARG A 99 3.13 7.21 -18.39
C ARG A 99 3.25 6.09 -17.36
N LEU A 100 4.47 5.60 -17.18
CA LEU A 100 4.82 4.56 -16.24
C LEU A 100 5.60 5.16 -15.07
N LEU A 101 5.11 4.94 -13.85
CA LEU A 101 5.86 5.27 -12.65
C LEU A 101 6.57 4.02 -12.12
N ILE A 102 7.81 4.19 -11.68
CA ILE A 102 8.60 3.13 -11.03
C ILE A 102 9.10 3.65 -9.68
N SER A 103 8.81 2.93 -8.60
CA SER A 103 9.30 3.26 -7.27
C SER A 103 9.64 2.02 -6.44
N LEU A 104 10.88 1.95 -5.97
CA LEU A 104 11.36 0.86 -5.10
C LEU A 104 11.12 1.16 -3.60
N GLY A 105 10.49 2.28 -3.28
CA GLY A 105 10.37 2.74 -1.90
C GLY A 105 11.71 3.21 -1.31
N THR A 106 11.80 3.22 0.02
CA THR A 106 12.97 3.76 0.72
C THR A 106 13.96 2.69 1.19
N VAL A 107 13.52 1.45 1.35
CA VAL A 107 14.33 0.36 1.94
C VAL A 107 14.98 -0.51 0.86
N LYS A 108 14.24 -0.89 -0.17
CA LYS A 108 14.69 -1.85 -1.19
C LYS A 108 15.84 -1.38 -2.08
N PRO A 109 15.98 -0.09 -2.46
CA PRO A 109 17.15 0.36 -3.22
C PRO A 109 18.49 0.11 -2.52
N MET A 110 18.43 -0.10 -1.20
CA MET A 110 19.64 -0.37 -0.40
C MET A 110 20.02 -1.86 -0.36
N VAL A 111 19.12 -2.76 -0.75
CA VAL A 111 19.32 -4.21 -0.59
C VAL A 111 19.32 -4.96 -1.94
N ASP A 112 18.32 -4.77 -2.82
CA ASP A 112 18.11 -5.60 -4.02
C ASP A 112 17.60 -4.84 -5.27
N GLY A 113 17.67 -3.51 -5.31
CA GLY A 113 17.12 -2.69 -6.42
C GLY A 113 17.84 -2.79 -7.76
N LEU A 114 18.91 -3.59 -7.87
CA LEU A 114 19.79 -3.62 -9.03
C LEU A 114 19.12 -4.20 -10.27
N GLU A 115 18.26 -5.20 -10.14
CA GLU A 115 17.62 -5.86 -11.28
C GLU A 115 16.66 -4.93 -12.02
N LEU A 116 15.78 -4.25 -11.27
CA LEU A 116 14.85 -3.28 -11.86
C LEU A 116 15.57 -2.08 -12.46
N ILE A 117 16.61 -1.57 -11.80
CA ILE A 117 17.43 -0.49 -12.34
C ILE A 117 18.14 -0.95 -13.62
N SER A 118 18.66 -2.19 -13.67
CA SER A 118 19.28 -2.76 -14.87
C SER A 118 18.28 -2.82 -16.02
N TRP A 119 17.06 -3.32 -15.80
CA TRP A 119 16.02 -3.34 -16.80
C TRP A 119 15.72 -1.93 -17.33
N VAL A 120 15.56 -0.94 -16.46
CA VAL A 120 15.33 0.46 -16.88
C VAL A 120 16.46 0.96 -17.78
N MET A 121 17.70 0.61 -17.50
CA MET A 121 18.85 1.07 -18.28
C MET A 121 19.00 0.34 -19.61
N ASP A 122 18.64 -0.92 -19.67
CA ASP A 122 18.91 -1.80 -20.81
C ASP A 122 17.71 -1.94 -21.75
N SER A 123 16.48 -1.90 -21.23
CA SER A 123 15.25 -2.26 -21.98
C SER A 123 14.16 -1.19 -22.00
N ALA A 124 14.26 -0.10 -21.25
CA ALA A 124 13.20 0.91 -21.19
C ALA A 124 12.89 1.57 -22.55
N ASN A 125 13.86 1.65 -23.47
CA ASN A 125 13.64 2.16 -24.82
C ASN A 125 12.71 1.29 -25.69
N GLU A 126 12.50 0.03 -25.32
CA GLU A 126 11.63 -0.91 -26.05
C GLU A 126 10.14 -0.65 -25.74
N VAL A 127 9.86 0.19 -24.74
CA VAL A 127 8.50 0.52 -24.32
C VAL A 127 8.12 1.92 -24.77
N ASP A 128 6.99 2.04 -25.47
CA ASP A 128 6.46 3.35 -25.90
C ASP A 128 5.72 4.05 -24.75
N ALA A 129 6.47 4.49 -23.77
CA ALA A 129 5.96 5.20 -22.61
C ALA A 129 6.98 6.20 -22.07
N ASP A 130 6.49 7.24 -21.39
CA ASP A 130 7.31 8.11 -20.55
C ASP A 130 7.48 7.45 -19.19
N ILE A 131 8.71 7.12 -18.85
CA ILE A 131 9.03 6.39 -17.62
C ILE A 131 9.58 7.37 -16.59
N ILE A 132 8.95 7.42 -15.43
CA ILE A 132 9.43 8.22 -14.29
C ILE A 132 9.97 7.27 -13.22
N LEU A 133 11.28 7.28 -13.06
CA LEU A 133 11.97 6.48 -12.05
C LEU A 133 12.21 7.31 -10.79
N GLN A 134 11.52 6.95 -9.71
CA GLN A 134 11.79 7.54 -8.42
C GLN A 134 12.93 6.80 -7.72
N LEU A 135 14.04 7.49 -7.52
CA LEU A 135 15.22 6.93 -6.87
C LEU A 135 15.91 8.00 -6.03
N ALA A 136 16.10 7.72 -4.75
CA ALA A 136 16.77 8.64 -3.82
C ALA A 136 18.19 8.98 -4.28
N ILE A 137 18.64 10.20 -4.01
CA ILE A 137 19.94 10.72 -4.48
C ILE A 137 21.11 9.79 -4.10
N ASN A 138 21.09 9.25 -2.90
CA ASN A 138 22.13 8.34 -2.40
C ASN A 138 22.15 6.98 -3.11
N ALA A 139 21.05 6.59 -3.78
CA ALA A 139 20.94 5.34 -4.53
C ALA A 139 21.30 5.48 -6.02
N ARG A 140 21.73 6.67 -6.47
CA ARG A 140 22.05 6.97 -7.88
C ARG A 140 23.50 6.66 -8.27
N THR A 141 24.32 6.23 -7.33
CA THR A 141 25.74 5.91 -7.58
C THR A 141 25.85 4.75 -8.57
N GLY A 142 26.63 4.92 -9.63
CA GLY A 142 26.86 3.88 -10.64
C GLY A 142 25.81 3.82 -11.76
N LEU A 143 24.83 4.72 -11.79
CA LEU A 143 23.90 4.81 -12.92
C LEU A 143 24.66 5.22 -14.20
N ARG A 144 24.45 4.45 -15.28
CA ARG A 144 24.85 4.81 -16.64
C ARG A 144 23.91 5.90 -17.20
N LYS A 145 24.18 6.37 -18.43
CA LYS A 145 23.26 7.27 -19.14
C LYS A 145 21.90 6.61 -19.28
N LEU A 146 20.87 7.28 -18.78
CA LEU A 146 19.50 6.80 -18.88
C LEU A 146 18.98 6.90 -20.32
N PRO A 147 18.05 6.01 -20.71
CA PRO A 147 17.28 6.12 -21.94
C PRO A 147 16.55 7.46 -22.06
N SER A 148 16.29 7.90 -23.29
CA SER A 148 15.67 9.23 -23.55
C SER A 148 14.23 9.35 -23.04
N ASN A 149 13.53 8.24 -22.91
CA ASN A 149 12.16 8.16 -22.39
C ASN A 149 12.10 7.98 -20.85
N VAL A 150 13.25 8.00 -20.15
CA VAL A 150 13.36 7.84 -18.69
C VAL A 150 13.72 9.16 -18.04
N ARG A 151 12.87 9.62 -17.11
CA ARG A 151 13.15 10.74 -16.23
C ARG A 151 13.42 10.23 -14.82
N LEU A 152 14.56 10.62 -14.27
CA LEU A 152 14.91 10.32 -12.89
C LEU A 152 14.44 11.45 -11.97
N VAL A 153 13.72 11.09 -10.93
CA VAL A 153 13.24 12.02 -9.90
C VAL A 153 13.68 11.57 -8.52
N ASP A 154 13.74 12.48 -7.58
CA ASP A 154 14.07 12.16 -6.20
C ASP A 154 12.79 11.73 -5.46
N TRP A 155 12.20 12.61 -4.69
CA TRP A 155 10.98 12.31 -3.97
C TRP A 155 9.77 12.93 -4.66
N ILE A 156 8.69 12.15 -4.76
CA ILE A 156 7.41 12.62 -5.31
C ILE A 156 6.29 12.18 -4.37
N PRO A 157 5.30 13.05 -4.09
CA PRO A 157 4.07 12.64 -3.41
C PRO A 157 3.28 11.68 -4.29
N MET A 158 3.27 10.40 -3.93
CA MET A 158 2.63 9.34 -4.73
C MET A 158 1.15 9.59 -5.00
N GLY A 159 0.41 10.11 -4.01
CA GLY A 159 -1.01 10.39 -4.15
C GLY A 159 -1.33 11.47 -5.20
N VAL A 160 -0.37 12.37 -5.48
CA VAL A 160 -0.52 13.38 -6.54
C VAL A 160 -0.10 12.83 -7.89
N PHE A 161 1.01 12.10 -7.91
CA PHE A 161 1.63 11.67 -9.16
C PHE A 161 0.88 10.52 -9.83
N LEU A 162 0.39 9.55 -9.06
CA LEU A 162 -0.33 8.40 -9.61
C LEU A 162 -1.61 8.77 -10.36
N ASN A 163 -2.28 9.87 -10.02
CA ASN A 163 -3.45 10.36 -10.77
C ASN A 163 -3.17 10.68 -12.25
N GLY A 164 -1.90 10.79 -12.65
CA GLY A 164 -1.51 11.01 -14.03
C GLY A 164 -0.79 9.83 -14.68
N ALA A 165 -0.68 8.69 -13.97
CA ALA A 165 0.01 7.51 -14.46
C ALA A 165 -0.94 6.52 -15.16
N ASP A 166 -0.41 5.73 -16.09
CA ASP A 166 -1.13 4.63 -16.74
C ASP A 166 -0.74 3.27 -16.15
N GLY A 167 0.41 3.18 -15.48
CA GLY A 167 0.89 1.98 -14.80
C GLY A 167 1.88 2.32 -13.69
N PHE A 168 1.98 1.44 -12.70
CA PHE A 168 2.89 1.60 -11.57
C PHE A 168 3.67 0.31 -11.29
N ILE A 169 4.98 0.41 -11.17
CA ILE A 169 5.86 -0.70 -10.80
C ILE A 169 6.47 -0.40 -9.43
N HIS A 170 6.32 -1.34 -8.49
CA HIS A 170 6.81 -1.14 -7.14
C HIS A 170 7.09 -2.44 -6.38
N HIS A 171 7.73 -2.33 -5.23
CA HIS A 171 8.14 -3.45 -4.39
C HIS A 171 7.01 -4.18 -3.63
N GLY A 172 5.81 -3.58 -3.53
CA GLY A 172 4.66 -4.20 -2.86
C GLY A 172 4.35 -3.68 -1.44
N GLY A 173 5.03 -2.63 -0.95
CA GLY A 173 4.68 -2.04 0.33
C GLY A 173 3.23 -1.53 0.36
N ALA A 174 2.54 -1.70 1.51
CA ALA A 174 1.11 -1.40 1.65
C ALA A 174 0.72 0.02 1.21
N GLY A 175 1.52 1.04 1.53
CA GLY A 175 1.25 2.43 1.15
C GLY A 175 1.22 2.63 -0.37
N ASN A 176 2.20 2.08 -1.10
CA ASN A 176 2.24 2.15 -2.55
C ASN A 176 1.07 1.37 -3.18
N THR A 177 0.83 0.15 -2.70
CA THR A 177 -0.25 -0.72 -3.18
C THR A 177 -1.61 -0.05 -3.03
N LEU A 178 -1.94 0.44 -1.82
CA LEU A 178 -3.22 1.10 -1.56
C LEU A 178 -3.36 2.43 -2.30
N THR A 179 -2.27 3.20 -2.47
CA THR A 179 -2.31 4.45 -3.24
C THR A 179 -2.60 4.18 -4.71
N ALA A 180 -2.01 3.14 -5.31
CA ALA A 180 -2.29 2.76 -6.68
C ALA A 180 -3.74 2.26 -6.87
N LEU A 181 -4.25 1.45 -5.96
CA LEU A 181 -5.65 1.01 -5.95
C LEU A 181 -6.61 2.19 -5.82
N TYR A 182 -6.33 3.12 -4.91
CA TYR A 182 -7.12 4.35 -4.73
C TYR A 182 -7.16 5.21 -6.00
N SER A 183 -6.05 5.25 -6.74
CA SER A 183 -5.91 6.02 -7.98
C SER A 183 -6.39 5.28 -9.23
N GLY A 184 -6.88 4.03 -9.13
CA GLY A 184 -7.31 3.22 -10.27
C GLY A 184 -6.17 2.83 -11.21
N ILE A 185 -4.95 2.69 -10.71
CA ILE A 185 -3.76 2.43 -11.52
C ILE A 185 -3.37 0.95 -11.45
N PRO A 186 -3.28 0.25 -12.62
CA PRO A 186 -2.75 -1.10 -12.69
C PRO A 186 -1.30 -1.17 -12.19
N GLN A 187 -0.94 -2.31 -11.58
CA GLN A 187 0.33 -2.44 -10.88
C GLN A 187 1.14 -3.66 -11.33
N ILE A 188 2.47 -3.51 -11.42
CA ILE A 188 3.39 -4.65 -11.32
C ILE A 188 4.01 -4.61 -9.94
N VAL A 189 3.85 -5.71 -9.19
CA VAL A 189 4.24 -5.79 -7.79
C VAL A 189 5.26 -6.90 -7.60
N PHE A 190 6.50 -6.57 -7.21
CA PHE A 190 7.57 -7.55 -7.01
C PHE A 190 7.33 -8.46 -5.81
N GLY A 191 6.65 -7.98 -4.78
CA GLY A 191 6.16 -8.82 -3.68
C GLY A 191 7.22 -9.48 -2.81
N GLU A 192 8.41 -8.90 -2.67
CA GLU A 192 9.48 -9.48 -1.88
C GLU A 192 9.58 -8.86 -0.48
N GLY A 193 9.62 -9.72 0.52
CA GLY A 193 9.80 -9.36 1.92
C GLY A 193 8.53 -8.91 2.64
N ALA A 194 8.53 -8.99 3.95
CA ALA A 194 7.51 -8.55 4.88
C ALA A 194 6.06 -8.88 4.42
N ASP A 195 5.23 -7.84 4.29
CA ASP A 195 3.85 -7.93 3.82
C ASP A 195 3.72 -7.83 2.27
N CYS A 196 4.82 -7.57 1.57
CA CYS A 196 4.81 -7.29 0.13
C CYS A 196 4.29 -8.45 -0.70
N SER A 197 4.63 -9.71 -0.34
CA SER A 197 4.14 -10.91 -1.05
C SER A 197 2.62 -11.06 -0.93
N VAL A 198 2.08 -10.84 0.26
CA VAL A 198 0.63 -10.88 0.51
C VAL A 198 -0.08 -9.79 -0.30
N ASN A 199 0.47 -8.58 -0.31
CA ASN A 199 -0.09 -7.47 -1.08
C ASN A 199 -0.08 -7.78 -2.59
N ALA A 200 1.01 -8.33 -3.12
CA ALA A 200 1.15 -8.72 -4.52
C ALA A 200 0.11 -9.79 -4.92
N GLU A 201 -0.03 -10.85 -4.11
CA GLU A 201 -0.99 -11.93 -4.36
C GLU A 201 -2.45 -11.42 -4.37
N ILE A 202 -2.81 -10.55 -3.43
CA ILE A 202 -4.16 -9.99 -3.34
C ILE A 202 -4.45 -9.10 -4.55
N VAL A 203 -3.51 -8.26 -4.96
CA VAL A 203 -3.63 -7.38 -6.14
C VAL A 203 -3.77 -8.21 -7.42
N ALA A 204 -2.92 -9.22 -7.61
CA ALA A 204 -2.98 -10.10 -8.78
C ALA A 204 -4.28 -10.91 -8.82
N LYS A 205 -4.71 -11.47 -7.69
CA LYS A 205 -5.97 -12.23 -7.57
C LYS A 205 -7.19 -11.38 -7.90
N ARG A 206 -7.18 -10.08 -7.56
CA ARG A 206 -8.28 -9.14 -7.88
C ARG A 206 -8.25 -8.71 -9.36
N GLY A 207 -7.17 -8.94 -10.08
CA GLY A 207 -6.99 -8.51 -11.46
C GLY A 207 -6.56 -7.05 -11.59
N CYS A 208 -6.04 -6.43 -10.53
CA CYS A 208 -5.54 -5.06 -10.54
C CYS A 208 -4.05 -4.96 -10.82
N GLY A 209 -3.36 -6.07 -11.01
CA GLY A 209 -1.93 -6.07 -11.27
C GLY A 209 -1.35 -7.44 -11.57
N ILE A 210 -0.03 -7.44 -11.75
CA ILE A 210 0.75 -8.59 -12.19
C ILE A 210 1.91 -8.78 -11.21
N ILE A 211 2.24 -10.04 -10.91
CA ILE A 211 3.47 -10.42 -10.21
C ILE A 211 4.45 -10.89 -11.28
N PRO A 212 5.66 -10.32 -11.38
CA PRO A 212 6.71 -10.84 -12.26
C PRO A 212 7.03 -12.29 -11.90
N ASP A 213 7.29 -13.09 -12.91
CA ASP A 213 7.77 -14.46 -12.70
C ASP A 213 9.30 -14.51 -12.51
N LYS A 214 9.89 -15.70 -12.58
CA LYS A 214 11.35 -15.93 -12.45
C LYS A 214 12.20 -15.23 -13.52
N HIS A 215 11.59 -14.75 -14.59
CA HIS A 215 12.28 -13.99 -15.64
C HIS A 215 12.34 -12.48 -15.33
N GLY A 216 11.71 -12.05 -14.23
CA GLY A 216 11.70 -10.68 -13.78
C GLY A 216 10.85 -9.75 -14.65
N LEU A 217 11.29 -8.49 -14.76
CA LEU A 217 10.60 -7.48 -15.56
C LEU A 217 11.02 -7.60 -17.03
N THR A 218 10.01 -7.68 -17.92
CA THR A 218 10.21 -7.70 -19.38
C THR A 218 9.41 -6.58 -20.04
N SER A 219 9.82 -6.16 -21.24
CA SER A 219 9.09 -5.15 -22.02
C SER A 219 7.67 -5.61 -22.36
N ASP A 220 7.45 -6.89 -22.62
CA ASP A 220 6.12 -7.46 -22.84
C ASP A 220 5.23 -7.34 -21.61
N LEU A 221 5.79 -7.60 -20.41
CA LEU A 221 5.05 -7.48 -19.17
C LEU A 221 4.66 -6.03 -18.89
N VAL A 222 5.55 -5.08 -19.19
CA VAL A 222 5.27 -3.64 -19.06
C VAL A 222 4.23 -3.20 -20.10
N ASN A 223 4.32 -3.66 -21.34
CA ASN A 223 3.32 -3.38 -22.36
C ASN A 223 1.95 -3.94 -21.95
N ARG A 224 1.89 -5.15 -21.39
CA ARG A 224 0.66 -5.70 -20.83
C ARG A 224 0.10 -4.82 -19.71
N LEU A 225 0.93 -4.34 -18.78
CA LEU A 225 0.49 -3.42 -17.74
C LEU A 225 -0.17 -2.15 -18.31
N LEU A 226 0.40 -1.58 -19.35
CA LEU A 226 -0.02 -0.29 -19.91
C LEU A 226 -1.22 -0.38 -20.86
N TYR A 227 -1.45 -1.55 -21.48
CA TYR A 227 -2.43 -1.69 -22.58
C TYR A 227 -3.46 -2.80 -22.37
N ASP A 228 -3.42 -3.55 -21.25
CA ASP A 228 -4.45 -4.53 -20.93
C ASP A 228 -5.66 -3.83 -20.30
N ASP A 229 -6.73 -3.68 -21.09
CA ASP A 229 -7.97 -3.04 -20.65
C ASP A 229 -8.62 -3.75 -19.46
N SER A 230 -8.38 -5.05 -19.28
CA SER A 230 -8.93 -5.81 -18.15
C SER A 230 -8.29 -5.40 -16.82
N LEU A 231 -6.98 -5.14 -16.81
CA LEU A 231 -6.27 -4.64 -15.63
C LEU A 231 -6.76 -3.23 -15.26
N ARG A 232 -6.92 -2.37 -16.26
CA ARG A 232 -7.44 -1.01 -16.07
C ARG A 232 -8.86 -1.06 -15.52
N PHE A 233 -9.75 -1.82 -16.14
CA PHE A 233 -11.13 -1.95 -15.70
C PHE A 233 -11.24 -2.44 -14.25
N CYS A 234 -10.49 -3.48 -13.88
CA CYS A 234 -10.47 -3.98 -12.51
C CYS A 234 -9.94 -2.94 -11.52
N SER A 235 -8.91 -2.18 -11.89
CA SER A 235 -8.34 -1.13 -11.04
C SER A 235 -9.34 0.02 -10.83
N ASP A 236 -10.03 0.44 -11.88
CA ASP A 236 -11.07 1.48 -11.80
C ASP A 236 -12.25 1.04 -10.92
N GLN A 237 -12.68 -0.24 -11.02
CA GLN A 237 -13.71 -0.80 -10.14
C GLN A 237 -13.29 -0.73 -8.66
N VAL A 238 -12.05 -1.08 -8.34
CA VAL A 238 -11.55 -1.03 -6.97
C VAL A 238 -11.42 0.41 -6.47
N ALA A 239 -10.99 1.34 -7.32
CA ALA A 239 -10.95 2.76 -6.97
C ALA A 239 -12.35 3.32 -6.63
N ALA A 240 -13.35 2.97 -7.43
CA ALA A 240 -14.74 3.33 -7.17
C ALA A 240 -15.24 2.74 -5.83
N GLU A 241 -14.97 1.45 -5.59
CA GLU A 241 -15.30 0.78 -4.33
C GLU A 241 -14.64 1.46 -3.11
N MET A 242 -13.38 1.89 -3.24
CA MET A 242 -12.68 2.64 -2.19
C MET A 242 -13.28 4.03 -1.96
N ALA A 243 -13.71 4.70 -3.01
CA ALA A 243 -14.33 6.04 -2.91
C ALA A 243 -15.66 6.02 -2.16
N GLU A 244 -16.42 4.92 -2.23
CA GLU A 244 -17.69 4.73 -1.53
C GLU A 244 -17.54 4.44 -0.03
N GLN A 245 -16.33 4.11 0.44
CA GLN A 245 -16.11 3.83 1.86
C GLN A 245 -16.25 5.09 2.73
N PRO A 246 -16.71 4.95 3.98
CA PRO A 246 -16.78 6.07 4.92
C PRO A 246 -15.43 6.74 5.11
N SER A 247 -15.44 8.06 5.16
CA SER A 247 -14.24 8.86 5.40
C SER A 247 -13.70 8.68 6.83
N PRO A 248 -12.44 8.99 7.09
CA PRO A 248 -11.88 8.99 8.44
C PRO A 248 -12.67 9.86 9.43
N ALA A 249 -13.25 10.98 8.96
CA ALA A 249 -14.07 11.86 9.81
C ALA A 249 -15.36 11.15 10.25
N GLU A 250 -16.07 10.50 9.33
CA GLU A 250 -17.28 9.73 9.65
C GLU A 250 -16.99 8.57 10.60
N ILE A 251 -15.84 7.89 10.42
CA ILE A 251 -15.43 6.82 11.33
C ILE A 251 -15.10 7.36 12.71
N ALA A 252 -14.48 8.53 12.82
CA ALA A 252 -14.25 9.17 14.12
C ALA A 252 -15.56 9.43 14.88
N GLU A 253 -16.61 9.86 14.20
CA GLU A 253 -17.94 10.03 14.79
C GLU A 253 -18.54 8.69 15.26
N VAL A 254 -18.38 7.62 14.47
CA VAL A 254 -18.83 6.27 14.86
C VAL A 254 -18.13 5.81 16.13
N LEU A 255 -16.81 6.00 16.22
CA LEU A 255 -16.02 5.63 17.40
C LEU A 255 -16.43 6.44 18.63
N MET A 256 -16.67 7.74 18.48
CA MET A 256 -17.14 8.59 19.58
C MET A 256 -18.51 8.15 20.11
N ARG A 257 -19.43 7.72 19.24
CA ARG A 257 -20.72 7.15 19.65
C ARG A 257 -20.56 5.83 20.41
N LYS A 258 -19.68 4.94 19.93
CA LYS A 258 -19.36 3.67 20.63
C LYS A 258 -18.78 3.91 22.01
N LEU A 259 -17.87 4.87 22.16
CA LEU A 259 -17.27 5.25 23.45
C LEU A 259 -18.33 5.73 24.45
N LYS A 260 -19.24 6.61 24.01
CA LYS A 260 -20.32 7.12 24.86
C LYS A 260 -21.27 6.01 25.33
N ASN A 261 -21.53 5.02 24.48
CA ASN A 261 -22.40 3.90 24.81
C ASN A 261 -21.72 2.91 25.77
N ASN A 262 -20.43 2.63 25.58
CA ASN A 262 -19.66 1.77 26.49
C ASN A 262 -19.42 2.43 27.87
N GLY A 263 -19.22 3.75 27.90
CA GLY A 263 -19.08 4.51 29.17
C GLY A 263 -20.36 4.60 30.02
N LYS A 264 -21.52 4.20 29.49
CA LYS A 264 -22.77 4.07 30.26
C LYS A 264 -22.95 2.69 30.90
N GLN A 265 -22.05 1.73 30.60
CA GLN A 265 -22.08 0.36 31.14
C GLN A 265 -20.98 0.12 32.21
N LEU A 266 -20.15 1.13 32.49
CA LEU A 266 -19.17 1.16 33.57
C LEU A 266 -19.66 2.08 34.70
#